data_19a02f256106185f41e2642641023b96
#
_entry.id   19a02f256106185f41e2642641023b96
#
_cell.length_a   1.000
_cell.length_b   1.000
_cell.length_c   1.000
_cell.angle_alpha   90.00
_cell.angle_beta   90.00
_cell.angle_gamma   90.00
#
_symmetry.space_group_name_H-M   'P 1'
#
loop_
_entity.id
_entity.type
_entity.pdbx_description
1 polymer ?
#
loop_
_entity_poly.entity_id
_entity_poly.type
_entity_poly.pdbx_seq_one_letter_code
_entity_poly.pdbx_strand_id
1 'polypeptide(L)'
;MKRSLKCFCRITLLIALVFAISFSGMFGLKAEARSKKKAAITEEEQHVIDLIAYRDMLIKQGASQEDIDFANRAIELATVEAEQAKAAAEAQKQAAEAQKAYEAQVKAMQKSSKNATAFPFIFVGDSRMVQMHAALGNTGVLYIAENAKGYDWFVEKAIPQIDSACGKGSRIVINLGVNDPGNADKYIAMVNAKTIEWTAKGAKVYYATVNPVWDNPYTSEDQVVTMNNKLINGLVGVQIIDTHTYLVNNGYRLIDGLHYDGPTYASLYSFILNKIM
;
A
#
# COMPACT_ATOMS: atom_id res chain seq x y z
N MET A 1 25.11 -41.43 -12.99
CA MET A 1 24.14 -40.83 -13.92
C MET A 1 22.73 -41.45 -13.88
N LYS A 2 22.51 -42.71 -13.58
CA LYS A 2 21.16 -43.33 -13.56
C LYS A 2 20.26 -42.95 -12.34
N ARG A 3 20.83 -42.50 -11.21
CA ARG A 3 20.05 -42.06 -10.02
C ARG A 3 19.44 -40.66 -10.13
N SER A 4 20.12 -39.75 -10.84
CA SER A 4 19.64 -38.36 -11.04
C SER A 4 18.40 -38.31 -11.95
N LEU A 5 18.32 -39.15 -12.96
CA LEU A 5 17.19 -39.20 -13.90
C LEU A 5 15.89 -39.69 -13.26
N LYS A 6 15.99 -40.61 -12.27
CA LYS A 6 14.81 -41.11 -11.54
C LYS A 6 14.22 -40.09 -10.59
N CYS A 7 15.06 -39.22 -9.99
CA CYS A 7 14.61 -38.13 -9.13
C CYS A 7 13.89 -37.06 -9.93
N PHE A 8 14.43 -36.68 -11.10
CA PHE A 8 13.82 -35.68 -11.98
C PHE A 8 12.47 -36.13 -12.57
N CYS A 9 12.34 -37.43 -12.89
CA CYS A 9 11.08 -38.01 -13.39
C CYS A 9 9.99 -38.10 -12.29
N ARG A 10 10.38 -38.26 -11.00
CA ARG A 10 9.45 -38.25 -9.88
C ARG A 10 8.95 -36.86 -9.53
N ILE A 11 9.81 -35.85 -9.61
CA ILE A 11 9.45 -34.42 -9.36
C ILE A 11 8.47 -33.92 -10.44
N THR A 12 8.71 -34.24 -11.72
CA THR A 12 7.78 -33.90 -12.81
C THR A 12 6.46 -34.65 -12.73
N LEU A 13 6.45 -35.87 -12.24
CA LEU A 13 5.22 -36.66 -12.04
C LEU A 13 4.38 -36.10 -10.86
N LEU A 14 5.03 -35.66 -9.79
CA LEU A 14 4.36 -35.04 -8.63
C LEU A 14 3.72 -33.70 -8.99
N ILE A 15 4.41 -32.86 -9.75
CA ILE A 15 3.87 -31.57 -10.24
C ILE A 15 2.70 -31.82 -11.20
N ALA A 16 2.78 -32.81 -12.05
CA ALA A 16 1.68 -33.21 -12.95
C ALA A 16 0.47 -33.78 -12.20
N LEU A 17 0.70 -34.52 -11.08
CA LEU A 17 -0.39 -35.06 -10.26
C LEU A 17 -1.13 -33.97 -9.48
N VAL A 18 -0.42 -32.98 -8.96
CA VAL A 18 -1.02 -31.83 -8.28
C VAL A 18 -1.88 -31.01 -9.25
N PHE A 19 -1.44 -30.83 -10.51
CA PHE A 19 -2.26 -30.18 -11.54
C PHE A 19 -3.44 -31.02 -12.03
N ALA A 20 -3.34 -32.34 -12.02
CA ALA A 20 -4.43 -33.24 -12.45
C ALA A 20 -5.57 -33.34 -11.42
N ILE A 21 -5.26 -33.20 -10.11
CA ILE A 21 -6.27 -33.21 -9.05
C ILE A 21 -7.09 -31.91 -9.05
N SER A 22 -6.49 -30.79 -9.41
CA SER A 22 -7.19 -29.50 -9.53
C SER A 22 -8.19 -29.46 -10.71
N PHE A 23 -8.09 -30.36 -11.69
CA PHE A 23 -8.94 -30.34 -12.91
C PHE A 23 -10.10 -31.32 -12.89
N SER A 24 -10.18 -32.25 -11.92
CA SER A 24 -11.22 -33.29 -11.85
C SER A 24 -12.42 -32.94 -10.94
N GLY A 25 -12.48 -31.74 -10.38
CA GLY A 25 -13.58 -31.27 -9.52
C GLY A 25 -14.85 -30.81 -10.25
N MET A 26 -15.01 -31.08 -11.55
CA MET A 26 -16.16 -30.63 -12.36
C MET A 26 -17.06 -31.80 -12.75
N PHE A 27 -17.67 -32.49 -11.79
CA PHE A 27 -18.89 -33.25 -11.98
C PHE A 27 -19.77 -33.18 -10.73
N GLY A 28 -20.96 -32.66 -10.96
CA GLY A 28 -21.90 -32.25 -9.95
C GLY A 28 -22.49 -33.37 -9.09
N LEU A 29 -22.81 -32.99 -7.88
CA LEU A 29 -23.89 -33.58 -7.07
C LEU A 29 -24.67 -32.43 -6.41
N LYS A 30 -25.93 -32.31 -6.82
CA LYS A 30 -26.93 -31.48 -6.11
C LYS A 30 -27.15 -32.10 -4.72
N ALA A 31 -26.90 -31.34 -3.68
CA ALA A 31 -27.44 -31.59 -2.36
C ALA A 31 -28.12 -30.36 -1.83
N GLU A 32 -29.40 -30.55 -1.52
CA GLU A 32 -30.33 -29.51 -1.05
C GLU A 32 -29.88 -28.87 0.29
N ALA A 33 -30.21 -27.60 0.37
CA ALA A 33 -29.92 -26.71 1.49
C ALA A 33 -30.50 -27.16 2.84
N ARG A 34 -29.67 -27.16 3.88
CA ARG A 34 -30.05 -26.78 5.24
C ARG A 34 -29.02 -25.84 5.83
N SER A 35 -29.47 -24.65 6.07
CA SER A 35 -28.77 -23.47 6.54
C SER A 35 -28.02 -23.70 7.88
N LYS A 36 -26.72 -23.74 7.81
CA LYS A 36 -25.77 -23.11 8.74
C LYS A 36 -24.63 -22.65 7.83
N LYS A 37 -24.36 -21.35 7.75
CA LYS A 37 -23.22 -20.82 7.00
C LYS A 37 -21.93 -21.40 7.60
N LYS A 38 -21.50 -22.56 7.14
CA LYS A 38 -20.11 -22.96 7.19
C LYS A 38 -19.36 -21.99 6.27
N ALA A 39 -18.36 -21.30 6.77
CA ALA A 39 -17.47 -20.56 5.93
C ALA A 39 -16.98 -21.51 4.83
N ALA A 40 -17.09 -21.12 3.57
CA ALA A 40 -16.60 -21.92 2.47
C ALA A 40 -15.07 -22.00 2.62
N ILE A 41 -14.55 -23.22 2.54
CA ILE A 41 -13.10 -23.49 2.54
C ILE A 41 -12.54 -22.81 1.28
N THR A 42 -11.44 -22.06 1.40
CA THR A 42 -10.79 -21.46 0.24
C THR A 42 -10.04 -22.49 -0.59
N GLU A 43 -9.63 -22.14 -1.81
CA GLU A 43 -8.83 -23.01 -2.67
C GLU A 43 -7.49 -23.36 -2.01
N GLU A 44 -6.87 -22.40 -1.31
CA GLU A 44 -5.62 -22.60 -0.59
C GLU A 44 -5.80 -23.51 0.63
N GLU A 45 -6.87 -23.36 1.39
CA GLU A 45 -7.20 -24.26 2.51
C GLU A 45 -7.49 -25.68 2.01
N GLN A 46 -8.17 -25.82 0.86
CA GLN A 46 -8.41 -27.13 0.25
C GLN A 46 -7.09 -27.77 -0.22
N HIS A 47 -6.17 -26.99 -0.77
CA HIS A 47 -4.86 -27.46 -1.19
C HIS A 47 -4.06 -28.06 0.00
N VAL A 48 -4.09 -27.42 1.17
CA VAL A 48 -3.47 -27.94 2.39
C VAL A 48 -4.08 -29.27 2.79
N ILE A 49 -5.41 -29.42 2.72
CA ILE A 49 -6.12 -30.66 3.03
C ILE A 49 -5.69 -31.79 2.09
N ASP A 50 -5.58 -31.49 0.80
CA ASP A 50 -5.19 -32.48 -0.22
C ASP A 50 -3.74 -32.97 -0.03
N LEU A 51 -2.83 -32.06 0.34
CA LEU A 51 -1.43 -32.37 0.67
C LEU A 51 -1.33 -33.26 1.94
N ILE A 52 -2.14 -33.01 2.95
CA ILE A 52 -2.22 -33.85 4.15
C ILE A 52 -2.70 -35.24 3.79
N ALA A 53 -3.75 -35.37 2.98
CA ALA A 53 -4.27 -36.67 2.53
C ALA A 53 -3.24 -37.40 1.70
N TYR A 54 -2.46 -36.73 0.88
CA TYR A 54 -1.37 -37.32 0.10
C TYR A 54 -0.25 -37.86 1.01
N ARG A 55 0.21 -37.08 1.99
CA ARG A 55 1.19 -37.55 2.99
C ARG A 55 0.70 -38.81 3.72
N ASP A 56 -0.54 -38.82 4.17
CA ASP A 56 -1.10 -39.94 4.90
C ASP A 56 -1.21 -41.21 4.03
N MET A 57 -1.44 -41.06 2.73
CA MET A 57 -1.37 -42.14 1.75
C MET A 57 0.07 -42.69 1.62
N LEU A 58 1.08 -41.82 1.53
CA LEU A 58 2.49 -42.21 1.48
C LEU A 58 2.88 -43.05 2.72
N ILE A 59 2.48 -42.61 3.90
CA ILE A 59 2.73 -43.34 5.16
C ILE A 59 2.12 -44.72 5.13
N LYS A 60 0.86 -44.85 4.68
CA LYS A 60 0.16 -46.17 4.56
C LYS A 60 0.81 -47.12 3.54
N GLN A 61 1.44 -46.59 2.52
CA GLN A 61 2.14 -47.36 1.47
C GLN A 61 3.58 -47.72 1.86
N GLY A 62 4.07 -47.29 3.04
CA GLY A 62 5.43 -47.57 3.47
C GLY A 62 6.49 -46.81 2.67
N ALA A 63 6.19 -45.58 2.21
CA ALA A 63 7.10 -44.70 1.48
C ALA A 63 8.36 -44.38 2.30
N SER A 64 9.41 -43.93 1.62
CA SER A 64 10.65 -43.54 2.29
C SER A 64 10.46 -42.32 3.20
N GLN A 65 11.28 -42.21 4.25
CA GLN A 65 11.26 -41.04 5.14
C GLN A 65 11.51 -39.75 4.35
N GLU A 66 12.35 -39.77 3.32
CA GLU A 66 12.63 -38.65 2.44
C GLU A 66 11.37 -38.15 1.70
N ASP A 67 10.53 -39.07 1.22
CA ASP A 67 9.27 -38.74 0.55
C ASP A 67 8.25 -38.13 1.53
N ILE A 68 8.19 -38.65 2.77
CA ILE A 68 7.33 -38.15 3.84
C ILE A 68 7.78 -36.74 4.28
N ASP A 69 9.08 -36.53 4.44
CA ASP A 69 9.65 -35.20 4.81
C ASP A 69 9.44 -34.15 3.72
N PHE A 70 9.48 -34.57 2.45
CA PHE A 70 9.13 -33.70 1.34
C PHE A 70 7.65 -33.26 1.39
N ALA A 71 6.74 -34.21 1.64
CA ALA A 71 5.31 -33.91 1.78
C ALA A 71 5.04 -32.97 2.99
N ASN A 72 5.73 -33.19 4.12
CA ASN A 72 5.60 -32.30 5.28
C ASN A 72 6.03 -30.87 4.98
N ARG A 73 7.16 -30.65 4.28
CA ARG A 73 7.60 -29.32 3.86
C ARG A 73 6.61 -28.66 2.90
N ALA A 74 6.00 -29.43 2.00
CA ALA A 74 4.97 -28.91 1.10
C ALA A 74 3.71 -28.45 1.86
N ILE A 75 3.30 -29.20 2.89
CA ILE A 75 2.19 -28.83 3.77
C ILE A 75 2.49 -27.54 4.53
N GLU A 76 3.70 -27.42 5.08
CA GLU A 76 4.13 -26.22 5.81
C GLU A 76 4.05 -24.96 4.92
N LEU A 77 4.61 -25.04 3.70
CA LEU A 77 4.57 -23.93 2.73
C LEU A 77 3.13 -23.57 2.35
N ALA A 78 2.31 -24.54 1.99
CA ALA A 78 0.92 -24.31 1.61
C ALA A 78 0.10 -23.74 2.77
N THR A 79 0.39 -24.10 4.02
CA THR A 79 -0.27 -23.56 5.21
C THR A 79 0.06 -22.05 5.36
N VAL A 80 1.32 -21.66 5.18
CA VAL A 80 1.73 -20.26 5.24
C VAL A 80 1.07 -19.44 4.13
N GLU A 81 1.00 -20.00 2.91
CA GLU A 81 0.33 -19.34 1.77
C GLU A 81 -1.17 -19.15 2.04
N ALA A 82 -1.85 -20.15 2.59
CA ALA A 82 -3.27 -20.06 2.94
C ALA A 82 -3.53 -19.01 4.05
N GLU A 83 -2.68 -18.93 5.06
CA GLU A 83 -2.77 -17.89 6.09
C GLU A 83 -2.54 -16.49 5.53
N GLN A 84 -1.57 -16.31 4.64
CA GLN A 84 -1.30 -15.04 3.97
C GLN A 84 -2.47 -14.62 3.06
N ALA A 85 -3.03 -15.53 2.28
CA ALA A 85 -4.19 -15.26 1.43
C ALA A 85 -5.41 -14.85 2.26
N LYS A 86 -5.65 -15.50 3.39
CA LYS A 86 -6.72 -15.15 4.32
C LYS A 86 -6.53 -13.77 4.94
N ALA A 87 -5.32 -13.46 5.40
CA ALA A 87 -4.99 -12.14 5.94
C ALA A 87 -5.16 -11.04 4.89
N ALA A 88 -4.76 -11.29 3.64
CA ALA A 88 -4.93 -10.37 2.53
C ALA A 88 -6.42 -10.13 2.20
N ALA A 89 -7.24 -11.18 2.21
CA ALA A 89 -8.69 -11.07 1.99
C ALA A 89 -9.39 -10.28 3.09
N GLU A 90 -9.01 -10.49 4.36
CA GLU A 90 -9.52 -9.72 5.48
C GLU A 90 -9.12 -8.23 5.41
N ALA A 91 -7.87 -7.96 5.04
CA ALA A 91 -7.38 -6.59 4.84
C ALA A 91 -8.14 -5.88 3.71
N GLN A 92 -8.39 -6.55 2.59
CA GLN A 92 -9.19 -6.02 1.49
C GLN A 92 -10.64 -5.72 1.91
N LYS A 93 -11.24 -6.59 2.70
CA LYS A 93 -12.59 -6.38 3.22
C LYS A 93 -12.64 -5.16 4.14
N GLN A 94 -11.70 -5.04 5.07
CA GLN A 94 -11.60 -3.88 5.97
C GLN A 94 -11.38 -2.59 5.20
N ALA A 95 -10.52 -2.60 4.18
CA ALA A 95 -10.30 -1.44 3.31
C ALA A 95 -11.57 -1.04 2.55
N ALA A 96 -12.33 -2.01 2.04
CA ALA A 96 -13.59 -1.74 1.35
C ALA A 96 -14.68 -1.18 2.29
N GLU A 97 -14.73 -1.65 3.54
CA GLU A 97 -15.64 -1.12 4.54
C GLU A 97 -15.25 0.31 4.97
N ALA A 98 -13.96 0.56 5.17
CA ALA A 98 -13.43 1.90 5.44
C ALA A 98 -13.72 2.88 4.29
N GLN A 99 -13.55 2.44 3.06
CA GLN A 99 -13.87 3.25 1.87
C GLN A 99 -15.36 3.61 1.80
N LYS A 100 -16.26 2.67 2.06
CA LYS A 100 -17.71 2.94 2.10
C LYS A 100 -18.09 3.93 3.22
N ALA A 101 -17.48 3.77 4.40
CA ALA A 101 -17.70 4.69 5.51
C ALA A 101 -17.21 6.10 5.18
N TYR A 102 -16.03 6.22 4.55
CA TYR A 102 -15.49 7.47 4.04
C TYR A 102 -16.44 8.15 3.05
N GLU A 103 -16.91 7.44 2.01
CA GLU A 103 -17.83 7.98 1.00
C GLU A 103 -19.15 8.47 1.62
N ALA A 104 -19.68 7.74 2.61
CA ALA A 104 -20.89 8.15 3.32
C ALA A 104 -20.68 9.45 4.11
N GLN A 105 -19.53 9.61 4.78
CA GLN A 105 -19.20 10.82 5.53
C GLN A 105 -18.98 12.02 4.60
N VAL A 106 -18.22 11.83 3.49
CA VAL A 106 -18.05 12.88 2.47
C VAL A 106 -19.39 13.36 1.93
N LYS A 107 -20.29 12.44 1.57
CA LYS A 107 -21.64 12.77 1.07
C LYS A 107 -22.48 13.53 2.09
N ALA A 108 -22.34 13.20 3.37
CA ALA A 108 -23.04 13.93 4.44
C ALA A 108 -22.51 15.38 4.57
N MET A 109 -21.20 15.57 4.50
CA MET A 109 -20.54 16.88 4.61
C MET A 109 -20.76 17.78 3.38
N GLN A 110 -20.80 17.22 2.16
CA GLN A 110 -21.06 17.97 0.93
C GLN A 110 -22.39 18.74 0.95
N LYS A 111 -23.38 18.24 1.67
CA LYS A 111 -24.69 18.91 1.81
C LYS A 111 -24.61 20.23 2.59
N SER A 112 -23.57 20.46 3.37
CA SER A 112 -23.40 21.61 4.26
C SER A 112 -22.37 22.65 3.78
N SER A 113 -21.58 22.38 2.72
CA SER A 113 -20.46 23.20 2.30
C SER A 113 -20.85 24.31 1.31
N LYS A 114 -20.45 25.56 1.59
CA LYS A 114 -20.54 26.72 0.68
C LYS A 114 -19.21 26.94 -0.03
N ASN A 115 -19.25 27.32 -1.33
CA ASN A 115 -18.09 27.53 -2.18
C ASN A 115 -17.22 28.72 -1.74
N ALA A 116 -15.92 28.47 -1.47
CA ALA A 116 -14.89 29.48 -1.37
C ALA A 116 -14.06 29.51 -2.68
N THR A 117 -13.40 30.64 -2.98
CA THR A 117 -12.41 30.73 -4.07
C THR A 117 -11.25 29.81 -3.72
N ALA A 118 -11.03 28.76 -4.53
CA ALA A 118 -10.11 27.71 -4.21
C ALA A 118 -8.84 27.79 -5.07
N PHE A 119 -7.69 27.48 -4.47
CA PHE A 119 -6.45 27.26 -5.23
C PHE A 119 -6.51 25.90 -5.95
N PRO A 120 -6.17 25.86 -7.26
CA PRO A 120 -6.25 24.61 -8.03
C PRO A 120 -5.22 23.58 -7.59
N PHE A 121 -4.03 24.01 -7.16
CA PHE A 121 -2.95 23.15 -6.69
C PHE A 121 -2.40 23.68 -5.37
N ILE A 122 -2.37 22.81 -4.35
CA ILE A 122 -1.87 23.11 -3.01
C ILE A 122 -0.85 22.02 -2.67
N PHE A 123 0.41 22.42 -2.53
CA PHE A 123 1.49 21.51 -2.15
C PHE A 123 1.92 21.80 -0.71
N VAL A 124 1.92 20.76 0.11
CA VAL A 124 2.15 20.85 1.55
C VAL A 124 3.37 20.01 1.90
N GLY A 125 4.34 20.61 2.61
CA GLY A 125 5.54 19.85 2.93
C GLY A 125 6.52 20.55 3.86
N ASP A 126 7.66 19.91 4.02
CA ASP A 126 8.80 20.41 4.79
C ASP A 126 9.83 21.14 3.92
N SER A 127 11.10 21.15 4.36
CA SER A 127 12.20 21.78 3.63
C SER A 127 12.37 21.30 2.19
N ARG A 128 12.01 20.07 1.87
CA ARG A 128 12.09 19.55 0.49
C ARG A 128 11.07 20.24 -0.42
N MET A 129 9.89 20.55 0.11
CA MET A 129 8.88 21.30 -0.64
C MET A 129 9.25 22.79 -0.75
N VAL A 130 9.88 23.36 0.28
CA VAL A 130 10.46 24.71 0.23
C VAL A 130 11.51 24.81 -0.87
N GLN A 131 12.41 23.82 -0.94
CA GLN A 131 13.47 23.81 -1.95
C GLN A 131 12.95 23.50 -3.35
N MET A 132 11.93 22.67 -3.49
CA MET A 132 11.24 22.46 -4.77
C MET A 132 10.67 23.79 -5.28
N HIS A 133 9.98 24.54 -4.43
CA HIS A 133 9.47 25.87 -4.79
C HIS A 133 10.60 26.82 -5.19
N ALA A 134 11.67 26.86 -4.42
CA ALA A 134 12.83 27.70 -4.73
C ALA A 134 13.50 27.33 -6.07
N ALA A 135 13.61 26.04 -6.39
CA ALA A 135 14.20 25.55 -7.63
C ALA A 135 13.35 25.85 -8.88
N LEU A 136 12.02 25.85 -8.72
CA LEU A 136 11.08 25.98 -9.85
C LEU A 136 10.51 27.39 -10.02
N GLY A 137 10.59 28.22 -8.98
CA GLY A 137 9.99 29.56 -8.98
C GLY A 137 8.45 29.52 -8.97
N ASN A 138 7.83 30.53 -9.57
CA ASN A 138 6.38 30.66 -9.60
C ASN A 138 5.76 29.68 -10.61
N THR A 139 5.18 28.61 -10.09
CA THR A 139 4.50 27.55 -10.88
C THR A 139 2.97 27.66 -10.86
N GLY A 140 2.41 28.68 -10.19
CA GLY A 140 0.97 28.79 -9.96
C GLY A 140 0.43 27.83 -8.87
N VAL A 141 1.30 27.10 -8.20
CA VAL A 141 0.98 26.24 -7.05
C VAL A 141 1.04 27.06 -5.76
N LEU A 142 0.06 26.88 -4.88
CA LEU A 142 0.17 27.37 -3.51
C LEU A 142 1.04 26.40 -2.70
N TYR A 143 2.22 26.83 -2.29
CA TYR A 143 3.09 26.06 -1.40
C TYR A 143 2.82 26.42 0.05
N ILE A 144 2.40 25.43 0.86
CA ILE A 144 2.28 25.52 2.31
C ILE A 144 3.43 24.67 2.86
N ALA A 145 4.58 25.28 3.04
CA ALA A 145 5.81 24.55 3.35
C ALA A 145 6.73 25.39 4.26
N GLU A 146 7.43 24.70 5.17
CA GLU A 146 8.38 25.32 6.08
C GLU A 146 9.53 24.36 6.42
N ASN A 147 10.74 24.90 6.60
CA ASN A 147 11.94 24.10 6.87
C ASN A 147 11.87 23.35 8.21
N ALA A 148 12.35 22.10 8.24
CA ALA A 148 12.48 21.26 9.42
C ALA A 148 11.14 21.03 10.16
N LYS A 149 10.05 20.94 9.42
CA LYS A 149 8.69 20.73 9.99
C LYS A 149 8.23 19.30 9.87
N GLY A 150 7.45 18.88 10.85
CA GLY A 150 6.84 17.57 10.98
C GLY A 150 5.36 17.67 11.38
N TYR A 151 4.88 16.66 12.08
CA TYR A 151 3.48 16.47 12.41
C TYR A 151 2.84 17.64 13.16
N ASP A 152 3.49 18.14 14.21
CA ASP A 152 2.89 19.19 15.05
C ASP A 152 2.66 20.49 14.22
N TRP A 153 3.63 20.87 13.39
CA TRP A 153 3.46 21.99 12.46
C TRP A 153 2.36 21.70 11.42
N PHE A 154 2.29 20.48 10.91
CA PHE A 154 1.23 20.10 9.98
C PHE A 154 -0.15 20.36 10.58
N VAL A 155 -0.37 19.92 11.83
CA VAL A 155 -1.64 20.12 12.54
C VAL A 155 -1.91 21.58 12.86
N GLU A 156 -0.92 22.28 13.45
CA GLU A 156 -1.12 23.60 14.00
C GLU A 156 -1.11 24.73 12.95
N LYS A 157 -0.34 24.55 11.87
CA LYS A 157 -0.08 25.62 10.91
C LYS A 157 -0.52 25.29 9.48
N ALA A 158 -0.25 24.09 8.99
CA ALA A 158 -0.56 23.73 7.61
C ALA A 158 -2.06 23.48 7.42
N ILE A 159 -2.68 22.67 8.26
CA ILE A 159 -4.11 22.34 8.16
C ILE A 159 -5.00 23.58 8.12
N PRO A 160 -4.88 24.58 8.99
CA PRO A 160 -5.69 25.80 8.90
C PRO A 160 -5.53 26.56 7.57
N GLN A 161 -4.33 26.56 7.00
CA GLN A 161 -4.07 27.19 5.70
C GLN A 161 -4.73 26.38 4.56
N ILE A 162 -4.62 25.03 4.60
CA ILE A 162 -5.31 24.17 3.64
C ILE A 162 -6.83 24.35 3.74
N ASP A 163 -7.38 24.38 4.95
CA ASP A 163 -8.81 24.57 5.21
C ASP A 163 -9.35 25.86 4.59
N SER A 164 -8.54 26.93 4.62
CA SER A 164 -8.85 28.23 4.05
C SER A 164 -8.69 28.28 2.53
N ALA A 165 -7.72 27.51 1.97
CA ALA A 165 -7.33 27.60 0.58
C ALA A 165 -8.03 26.58 -0.33
N CYS A 166 -8.50 25.46 0.21
CA CYS A 166 -9.05 24.35 -0.58
C CYS A 166 -10.56 24.52 -0.83
N GLY A 167 -10.99 24.03 -1.99
CA GLY A 167 -12.40 24.00 -2.38
C GLY A 167 -12.60 23.16 -3.64
N LYS A 168 -13.70 23.41 -4.35
CA LYS A 168 -14.06 22.63 -5.54
C LYS A 168 -12.95 22.69 -6.61
N GLY A 169 -12.44 21.53 -6.96
CA GLY A 169 -11.39 21.37 -7.97
C GLY A 169 -9.96 21.48 -7.45
N SER A 170 -9.76 21.81 -6.17
CA SER A 170 -8.42 21.79 -5.56
C SER A 170 -7.80 20.40 -5.56
N ARG A 171 -6.50 20.35 -5.77
CA ARG A 171 -5.66 19.15 -5.65
C ARG A 171 -4.63 19.42 -4.57
N ILE A 172 -4.79 18.74 -3.44
CA ILE A 172 -3.93 18.89 -2.26
C ILE A 172 -2.90 17.78 -2.30
N VAL A 173 -1.63 18.08 -2.39
CA VAL A 173 -0.51 17.13 -2.37
C VAL A 173 0.25 17.31 -1.08
N ILE A 174 0.31 16.30 -0.24
CA ILE A 174 1.04 16.27 1.03
C ILE A 174 2.31 15.44 0.84
N ASN A 175 3.47 15.99 1.21
CA ASN A 175 4.75 15.30 1.28
C ASN A 175 5.46 15.70 2.57
N LEU A 176 5.17 14.98 3.64
CA LEU A 176 5.69 15.19 5.00
C LEU A 176 6.16 13.86 5.60
N GLY A 177 6.89 13.93 6.69
CA GLY A 177 7.25 12.79 7.53
C GLY A 177 8.73 12.43 7.53
N VAL A 178 9.56 13.06 6.70
CA VAL A 178 11.01 12.78 6.75
C VAL A 178 11.64 13.25 8.07
N ASN A 179 11.11 14.32 8.67
CA ASN A 179 11.64 14.86 9.92
C ASN A 179 11.17 14.09 11.17
N ASP A 180 10.14 13.27 11.03
CA ASP A 180 9.52 12.53 12.14
C ASP A 180 8.85 11.22 11.68
N PRO A 181 9.59 10.30 11.04
CA PRO A 181 9.02 9.07 10.44
C PRO A 181 8.33 8.17 11.47
N GLY A 182 8.65 8.29 12.75
CA GLY A 182 7.96 7.60 13.83
C GLY A 182 6.50 8.03 14.05
N ASN A 183 6.09 9.17 13.49
CA ASN A 183 4.72 9.69 13.61
C ASN A 183 3.75 9.21 12.51
N ALA A 184 4.10 8.17 11.74
CA ALA A 184 3.28 7.67 10.63
C ALA A 184 1.81 7.47 11.02
N ASP A 185 1.52 6.83 12.15
CA ASP A 185 0.16 6.52 12.60
C ASP A 185 -0.63 7.80 12.94
N LYS A 186 0.04 8.84 13.45
CA LYS A 186 -0.56 10.15 13.70
C LYS A 186 -0.90 10.87 12.38
N TYR A 187 0.01 10.83 11.39
CA TYR A 187 -0.27 11.36 10.06
C TYR A 187 -1.46 10.68 9.42
N ILE A 188 -1.52 9.35 9.47
CA ILE A 188 -2.63 8.57 8.92
C ILE A 188 -3.95 8.99 9.54
N ALA A 189 -4.04 9.04 10.87
CA ALA A 189 -5.26 9.41 11.58
C ALA A 189 -5.73 10.82 11.22
N MET A 190 -4.80 11.81 11.21
CA MET A 190 -5.13 13.20 10.93
C MET A 190 -5.48 13.43 9.47
N VAL A 191 -4.69 12.88 8.54
CA VAL A 191 -4.95 13.02 7.10
C VAL A 191 -6.27 12.37 6.72
N ASN A 192 -6.59 11.17 7.23
CA ASN A 192 -7.87 10.52 7.00
C ASN A 192 -9.05 11.38 7.47
N ALA A 193 -8.96 11.95 8.69
CA ALA A 193 -10.00 12.84 9.23
C ALA A 193 -10.19 14.08 8.35
N LYS A 194 -9.10 14.76 7.99
CA LYS A 194 -9.14 15.99 7.19
C LYS A 194 -9.53 15.75 5.73
N THR A 195 -9.17 14.60 5.17
CA THR A 195 -9.55 14.22 3.80
C THR A 195 -11.06 14.18 3.61
N ILE A 196 -11.81 13.75 4.62
CA ILE A 196 -13.28 13.79 4.59
C ILE A 196 -13.77 15.22 4.40
N GLU A 197 -13.26 16.16 5.19
CA GLU A 197 -13.65 17.57 5.15
C GLU A 197 -13.26 18.22 3.79
N TRP A 198 -12.02 17.99 3.33
CA TRP A 198 -11.52 18.57 2.09
C TRP A 198 -12.24 18.00 0.86
N THR A 199 -12.51 16.70 0.84
CA THR A 199 -13.27 16.09 -0.23
C THR A 199 -14.74 16.55 -0.24
N ALA A 200 -15.33 16.81 0.93
CA ALA A 200 -16.65 17.40 1.03
C ALA A 200 -16.71 18.82 0.44
N LYS A 201 -15.61 19.59 0.48
CA LYS A 201 -15.47 20.88 -0.22
C LYS A 201 -15.24 20.72 -1.74
N GLY A 202 -15.04 19.50 -2.24
CA GLY A 202 -14.80 19.19 -3.65
C GLY A 202 -13.32 19.15 -4.05
N ALA A 203 -12.40 19.07 -3.08
CA ALA A 203 -10.98 18.85 -3.33
C ALA A 203 -10.67 17.34 -3.54
N LYS A 204 -9.54 17.06 -4.19
CA LYS A 204 -8.91 15.74 -4.24
C LYS A 204 -7.64 15.78 -3.39
N VAL A 205 -7.41 14.73 -2.60
CA VAL A 205 -6.26 14.64 -1.69
C VAL A 205 -5.30 13.57 -2.17
N TYR A 206 -4.03 13.92 -2.18
CA TYR A 206 -2.91 13.08 -2.58
C TYR A 206 -1.86 13.09 -1.48
N TYR A 207 -1.24 11.94 -1.25
CA TYR A 207 -0.05 11.85 -0.40
C TYR A 207 1.11 11.34 -1.26
N ALA A 208 2.12 12.18 -1.44
CA ALA A 208 3.37 11.78 -2.05
C ALA A 208 4.20 11.05 -0.99
N THR A 209 4.63 9.82 -1.27
CA THR A 209 5.45 9.05 -0.34
C THR A 209 6.70 9.83 0.06
N VAL A 210 7.19 9.61 1.26
CA VAL A 210 8.43 10.25 1.74
C VAL A 210 9.57 9.82 0.83
N ASN A 211 10.25 10.80 0.26
CA ASN A 211 11.31 10.59 -0.73
C ASN A 211 12.57 9.97 -0.10
N PRO A 212 13.44 9.28 -0.87
CA PRO A 212 14.64 8.63 -0.37
C PRO A 212 15.59 9.59 0.37
N VAL A 213 16.35 9.05 1.32
CA VAL A 213 17.44 9.72 2.03
C VAL A 213 18.70 8.86 1.94
N TRP A 214 19.88 9.47 2.11
CA TRP A 214 21.14 8.75 2.12
C TRP A 214 22.14 9.46 3.02
N ASP A 215 22.80 8.69 3.90
CA ASP A 215 23.83 9.23 4.82
C ASP A 215 23.35 10.48 5.60
N ASN A 216 22.13 10.38 6.11
CA ASN A 216 21.50 11.45 6.88
C ASN A 216 21.52 11.12 8.37
N PRO A 217 22.00 12.03 9.26
CA PRO A 217 22.13 11.73 10.69
C PRO A 217 20.79 11.70 11.45
N TYR A 218 19.71 12.20 10.86
CA TYR A 218 18.41 12.36 11.54
C TYR A 218 17.40 11.30 11.16
N THR A 219 17.46 10.79 9.92
CA THR A 219 16.47 9.84 9.39
C THR A 219 17.17 8.84 8.48
N SER A 220 16.96 7.55 8.72
CA SER A 220 17.48 6.49 7.87
C SER A 220 16.49 6.13 6.75
N GLU A 221 17.00 5.55 5.68
CA GLU A 221 16.18 5.03 4.59
C GLU A 221 15.18 3.96 5.07
N ASP A 222 15.57 3.08 5.99
CA ASP A 222 14.69 2.06 6.57
C ASP A 222 13.50 2.69 7.31
N GLN A 223 13.71 3.81 7.99
CA GLN A 223 12.63 4.56 8.63
C GLN A 223 11.67 5.17 7.60
N VAL A 224 12.22 5.70 6.50
CA VAL A 224 11.42 6.23 5.38
C VAL A 224 10.57 5.14 4.74
N VAL A 225 11.17 3.99 4.41
CA VAL A 225 10.46 2.84 3.83
C VAL A 225 9.38 2.32 4.78
N THR A 226 9.69 2.20 6.07
CA THR A 226 8.72 1.77 7.09
C THR A 226 7.53 2.73 7.16
N MET A 227 7.78 4.04 7.17
CA MET A 227 6.74 5.05 7.16
C MET A 227 5.90 4.97 5.89
N ASN A 228 6.52 4.86 4.72
CA ASN A 228 5.82 4.76 3.45
C ASN A 228 4.88 3.55 3.40
N ASN A 229 5.33 2.39 3.88
CA ASN A 229 4.50 1.20 3.98
C ASN A 229 3.27 1.43 4.86
N LYS A 230 3.42 2.10 6.01
CA LYS A 230 2.28 2.45 6.86
C LYS A 230 1.32 3.43 6.17
N LEU A 231 1.84 4.49 5.53
CA LEU A 231 1.03 5.48 4.81
C LEU A 231 0.22 4.83 3.68
N ILE A 232 0.85 3.99 2.86
CA ILE A 232 0.21 3.31 1.73
C ILE A 232 -0.95 2.42 2.22
N ASN A 233 -0.76 1.71 3.34
CA ASN A 233 -1.77 0.79 3.86
C ASN A 233 -2.83 1.45 4.74
N GLY A 234 -2.54 2.60 5.34
CA GLY A 234 -3.42 3.23 6.34
C GLY A 234 -4.22 4.43 5.84
N LEU A 235 -3.84 5.05 4.72
CA LEU A 235 -4.55 6.21 4.20
C LEU A 235 -5.83 5.81 3.45
N VAL A 236 -6.95 6.48 3.77
CA VAL A 236 -8.28 6.22 3.20
C VAL A 236 -8.80 7.46 2.49
N GLY A 237 -9.31 7.32 1.26
CA GLY A 237 -9.81 8.43 0.46
C GLY A 237 -8.71 9.35 -0.10
N VAL A 238 -7.46 8.96 0.05
CA VAL A 238 -6.25 9.66 -0.40
C VAL A 238 -5.63 8.86 -1.55
N GLN A 239 -5.24 9.55 -2.61
CA GLN A 239 -4.49 8.92 -3.70
C GLN A 239 -2.99 8.95 -3.39
N ILE A 240 -2.36 7.80 -3.40
CA ILE A 240 -0.90 7.71 -3.18
C ILE A 240 -0.17 8.06 -4.47
N ILE A 241 0.83 8.93 -4.37
CA ILE A 241 1.81 9.20 -5.41
C ILE A 241 3.14 8.61 -4.93
N ASP A 242 3.55 7.49 -5.49
CA ASP A 242 4.79 6.83 -5.08
C ASP A 242 6.01 7.54 -5.66
N THR A 243 6.36 8.67 -5.03
CA THR A 243 7.51 9.48 -5.37
C THR A 243 8.82 8.86 -4.95
N HIS A 244 8.81 8.03 -3.91
CA HIS A 244 9.97 7.28 -3.45
C HIS A 244 10.45 6.31 -4.53
N THR A 245 9.60 5.39 -4.95
CA THR A 245 9.92 4.42 -5.99
C THR A 245 10.24 5.10 -7.32
N TYR A 246 9.55 6.20 -7.64
CA TYR A 246 9.87 6.99 -8.82
C TYR A 246 11.32 7.48 -8.82
N LEU A 247 11.78 8.08 -7.73
CA LEU A 247 13.15 8.59 -7.62
C LEU A 247 14.18 7.46 -7.64
N VAL A 248 13.95 6.37 -6.92
CA VAL A 248 14.84 5.21 -6.91
C VAL A 248 15.03 4.64 -8.32
N ASN A 249 13.96 4.54 -9.11
CA ASN A 249 14.01 3.94 -10.44
C ASN A 249 14.52 4.89 -11.53
N ASN A 250 14.38 6.21 -11.37
CA ASN A 250 14.76 7.19 -12.40
C ASN A 250 16.04 7.96 -12.06
N GLY A 251 16.59 7.73 -10.88
CA GLY A 251 17.78 8.41 -10.38
C GLY A 251 17.44 9.75 -9.72
N TYR A 252 18.24 10.11 -8.74
CA TYR A 252 18.16 11.38 -8.02
C TYR A 252 19.55 11.77 -7.52
N ARG A 253 19.74 13.05 -7.23
CA ARG A 253 20.97 13.56 -6.63
C ARG A 253 20.65 14.30 -5.33
N LEU A 254 21.19 13.79 -4.23
CA LEU A 254 21.19 14.47 -2.93
C LEU A 254 22.35 15.45 -2.82
N ILE A 255 22.12 16.58 -2.14
CA ILE A 255 23.11 17.62 -1.87
C ILE A 255 23.76 17.37 -0.51
N ASP A 256 22.96 16.95 0.48
CA ASP A 256 23.35 16.81 1.89
C ASP A 256 22.76 15.57 2.55
N GLY A 257 22.45 14.53 1.78
CA GLY A 257 21.83 13.31 2.28
C GLY A 257 20.32 13.40 2.49
N LEU A 258 19.73 14.60 2.43
CA LEU A 258 18.31 14.86 2.65
C LEU A 258 17.67 15.61 1.49
N HIS A 259 18.30 16.68 1.01
CA HIS A 259 17.77 17.59 -0.01
C HIS A 259 18.30 17.28 -1.40
N TYR A 260 17.49 17.53 -2.41
CA TYR A 260 17.82 17.24 -3.80
C TYR A 260 18.36 18.47 -4.54
N ASP A 261 19.03 18.23 -5.66
CA ASP A 261 19.39 19.29 -6.59
C ASP A 261 18.18 19.77 -7.42
N GLY A 262 18.33 20.89 -8.10
CA GLY A 262 17.26 21.50 -8.89
C GLY A 262 16.69 20.58 -9.99
N PRO A 263 17.52 19.87 -10.79
CA PRO A 263 17.03 18.92 -11.78
C PRO A 263 16.16 17.80 -11.19
N THR A 264 16.55 17.25 -10.04
CA THR A 264 15.76 16.22 -9.34
C THR A 264 14.42 16.78 -8.87
N TYR A 265 14.38 17.99 -8.30
CA TYR A 265 13.10 18.65 -7.95
C TYR A 265 12.22 18.93 -9.16
N ALA A 266 12.78 19.32 -10.29
CA ALA A 266 12.01 19.52 -11.53
C ALA A 266 11.40 18.23 -12.07
N SER A 267 12.16 17.13 -12.03
CA SER A 267 11.69 15.80 -12.41
C SER A 267 10.56 15.34 -11.49
N LEU A 268 10.76 15.45 -10.18
CA LEU A 268 9.76 15.09 -9.16
C LEU A 268 8.47 15.89 -9.29
N TYR A 269 8.57 17.19 -9.49
CA TYR A 269 7.42 18.06 -9.73
C TYR A 269 6.63 17.65 -10.97
N SER A 270 7.32 17.40 -12.09
CA SER A 270 6.70 16.93 -13.33
C SER A 270 5.98 15.59 -13.14
N PHE A 271 6.59 14.67 -12.41
CA PHE A 271 5.99 13.38 -12.07
C PHE A 271 4.71 13.56 -11.24
N ILE A 272 4.76 14.39 -10.19
CA ILE A 272 3.59 14.69 -9.35
C ILE A 272 2.47 15.30 -10.20
N LEU A 273 2.76 16.31 -11.03
CA LEU A 273 1.75 16.94 -11.88
C LEU A 273 1.08 15.93 -12.81
N ASN A 274 1.85 15.05 -13.45
CA ASN A 274 1.30 14.00 -14.34
C ASN A 274 0.35 13.02 -13.60
N LYS A 275 0.48 12.88 -12.29
CA LYS A 275 -0.40 12.01 -11.48
C LYS A 275 -1.68 12.70 -11.01
N ILE A 276 -1.68 14.02 -10.97
CA ILE A 276 -2.80 14.78 -10.40
C ILE A 276 -3.63 15.53 -11.46
N MET A 277 -3.14 15.70 -12.67
CA MET A 277 -3.89 16.30 -13.79
C MET A 277 -4.80 15.29 -14.46
#